data_24643e9a388aea24364b3c9b96add03e
#
_entry.id   24643e9a388aea24364b3c9b96add03e
#
_cell.length_a   1.000
_cell.length_b   1.000
_cell.length_c   1.000
_cell.angle_alpha   90.00
_cell.angle_beta   90.00
_cell.angle_gamma   90.00
#
_symmetry.space_group_name_H-M   'P 1'
#
loop_
_entity.id
_entity.type
_entity.pdbx_description
1 polymer ?
#
loop_
_entity_poly.entity_id
_entity_poly.type
_entity_poly.pdbx_seq_one_letter_code
_entity_poly.pdbx_strand_id
1 'polypeptide(L)'
;MPSYGTAHQRKRAMLLPNAIGKPCPRCGRVMLHDQVLELDHGDDYAEDGYLGIVHRHCNRKAGGNVGKARLIAKKKADKARKWMGITACAIGVEISEDRLHTSIGMAAYRDGEDGALVELLAYLDGTQSAVGDIWARAEELPVRAIVIDPRSQAATLIRPLELAKLKGLLQPTTSDVVVAHGRFLDELAAGRIRHVDHPRLNEAARAGTQRRLSGAQTWDRRNPVDVGPLTAVTLALWGLWVAPGPKPPLTVL
;
A
#
# COMPACT_ATOMS: atom_id res chain seq x y z
N MET A 1 -0.86 14.00 29.42
CA MET A 1 0.50 14.51 29.26
C MET A 1 1.44 13.51 29.91
N PRO A 2 2.52 13.06 29.27
CA PRO A 2 3.48 12.21 29.96
C PRO A 2 4.10 12.99 31.12
N SER A 3 3.94 12.49 32.35
CA SER A 3 4.63 13.04 33.51
C SER A 3 6.09 12.62 33.41
N TYR A 4 6.96 13.54 33.08
CA TYR A 4 8.38 13.29 33.18
C TYR A 4 8.74 12.93 34.65
N GLY A 5 9.46 11.81 34.82
CA GLY A 5 9.81 11.33 36.14
C GLY A 5 10.65 12.30 36.97
N THR A 6 10.70 12.08 38.26
CA THR A 6 11.38 12.96 39.25
C THR A 6 12.86 13.22 38.89
N ALA A 7 13.55 12.27 38.29
CA ALA A 7 14.94 12.40 37.83
C ALA A 7 15.10 13.47 36.73
N HIS A 8 14.22 13.48 35.73
CA HIS A 8 14.21 14.49 34.67
C HIS A 8 13.96 15.90 35.21
N GLN A 9 13.03 16.05 36.15
CA GLN A 9 12.73 17.34 36.78
C GLN A 9 13.90 17.86 37.59
N ARG A 10 14.60 17.01 38.37
CA ARG A 10 15.79 17.35 39.12
C ARG A 10 16.92 17.79 38.18
N LYS A 11 17.19 17.06 37.13
CA LYS A 11 18.22 17.39 36.14
C LYS A 11 17.91 18.72 35.43
N ARG A 12 16.65 18.97 35.07
CA ARG A 12 16.21 20.25 34.52
C ARG A 12 16.47 21.41 35.49
N ALA A 13 16.09 21.25 36.75
CA ALA A 13 16.28 22.30 37.76
C ALA A 13 17.78 22.65 37.98
N MET A 14 18.65 21.65 37.90
CA MET A 14 20.09 21.84 38.02
C MET A 14 20.71 22.55 36.80
N LEU A 15 20.23 22.27 35.60
CA LEU A 15 20.81 22.79 34.35
C LEU A 15 20.24 24.16 33.94
N LEU A 16 19.02 24.47 34.34
CA LEU A 16 18.28 25.65 33.88
C LEU A 16 19.00 27.00 34.24
N PRO A 17 19.49 27.20 35.46
CA PRO A 17 20.18 28.48 35.81
C PRO A 17 21.41 28.74 34.93
N ASN A 18 22.15 27.68 34.59
CA ASN A 18 23.38 27.77 33.80
C ASN A 18 23.12 27.89 32.29
N ALA A 19 21.89 27.75 31.84
CA ALA A 19 21.51 27.81 30.42
C ALA A 19 21.11 29.23 29.99
N ILE A 20 20.65 30.07 30.95
CA ILE A 20 20.23 31.44 30.68
C ILE A 20 21.45 32.25 30.22
N GLY A 21 21.28 33.06 29.19
CA GLY A 21 22.34 33.83 28.55
C GLY A 21 23.21 33.05 27.57
N LYS A 22 23.02 31.71 27.46
CA LYS A 22 23.75 30.87 26.49
C LYS A 22 22.91 30.60 25.23
N PRO A 23 23.57 30.27 24.12
CA PRO A 23 22.86 29.88 22.88
C PRO A 23 22.11 28.56 23.05
N CYS A 24 20.88 28.49 22.54
CA CYS A 24 20.10 27.26 22.48
C CYS A 24 20.79 26.25 21.57
N PRO A 25 21.03 25.01 22.01
CA PRO A 25 21.66 23.96 21.18
C PRO A 25 20.94 23.63 19.88
N ARG A 26 19.61 23.91 19.81
CA ARG A 26 18.79 23.63 18.62
C ARG A 26 18.76 24.76 17.59
N CYS A 27 18.77 26.01 17.99
CA CYS A 27 18.57 27.14 17.07
C CYS A 27 19.66 28.23 17.16
N GLY A 28 20.61 28.11 18.05
CA GLY A 28 21.70 29.08 18.22
C GLY A 28 21.31 30.41 18.84
N ARG A 29 20.02 30.71 19.05
CA ARG A 29 19.58 31.96 19.69
C ARG A 29 19.78 31.91 21.18
N VAL A 30 20.14 33.06 21.78
CA VAL A 30 20.33 33.17 23.22
C VAL A 30 19.03 32.88 23.98
N MET A 31 19.15 32.10 25.05
CA MET A 31 18.04 31.78 25.94
C MET A 31 17.91 32.83 27.04
N LEU A 32 16.72 33.42 27.14
CA LEU A 32 16.45 34.52 28.07
C LEU A 32 15.60 34.06 29.26
N HIS A 33 15.62 34.84 30.34
CA HIS A 33 14.96 34.48 31.60
C HIS A 33 13.42 34.44 31.51
N ASP A 34 12.85 35.23 30.62
CA ASP A 34 11.40 35.34 30.36
C ASP A 34 10.88 34.27 29.38
N GLN A 35 11.76 33.44 28.82
CA GLN A 35 11.41 32.41 27.86
C GLN A 35 11.09 31.08 28.55
N VAL A 36 10.20 30.30 27.91
CA VAL A 36 9.91 28.93 28.36
C VAL A 36 10.95 27.97 27.81
N LEU A 37 11.78 27.46 28.72
CA LEU A 37 12.88 26.55 28.45
C LEU A 37 12.55 25.14 28.93
N GLU A 38 12.95 24.12 28.18
CA GLU A 38 12.71 22.70 28.48
C GLU A 38 14.03 21.93 28.39
N LEU A 39 14.16 20.84 29.14
CA LEU A 39 15.26 19.89 29.02
C LEU A 39 14.96 18.93 27.87
N ASP A 40 15.87 18.86 26.91
CA ASP A 40 15.75 18.06 25.67
C ASP A 40 16.59 16.79 25.78
N HIS A 41 15.99 15.63 25.45
CA HIS A 41 16.65 14.34 25.44
C HIS A 41 17.53 14.09 24.19
N GLY A 42 17.61 15.07 23.27
CA GLY A 42 18.24 14.82 21.96
C GLY A 42 17.40 13.96 21.04
N ASP A 43 17.93 13.69 19.85
CA ASP A 43 17.19 12.97 18.80
C ASP A 43 17.24 11.45 18.99
N ASP A 44 18.25 10.94 19.70
CA ASP A 44 18.50 9.51 19.86
C ASP A 44 17.76 8.87 21.05
N TYR A 45 17.18 9.69 21.94
CA TYR A 45 16.51 9.24 23.17
C TYR A 45 17.31 8.18 23.95
N ALA A 46 18.65 8.28 23.92
CA ALA A 46 19.49 7.41 24.74
C ALA A 46 19.15 7.62 26.22
N GLU A 47 19.16 6.54 27.02
CA GLU A 47 18.69 6.54 28.43
C GLU A 47 19.35 7.63 29.28
N ASP A 48 20.59 8.04 28.97
CA ASP A 48 21.33 9.10 29.63
C ASP A 48 21.63 10.32 28.74
N GLY A 49 21.14 10.35 27.51
CA GLY A 49 21.40 11.37 26.52
C GLY A 49 20.50 12.58 26.67
N TYR A 50 21.03 13.67 27.23
CA TYR A 50 20.36 14.97 27.20
C TYR A 50 21.15 15.92 26.31
N LEU A 51 20.49 16.57 25.37
CA LEU A 51 21.07 17.63 24.55
C LEU A 51 21.32 18.89 25.42
N GLY A 52 20.53 19.07 26.49
CA GLY A 52 20.57 20.21 27.38
C GLY A 52 19.28 21.00 27.41
N ILE A 53 19.35 22.21 27.99
CA ILE A 53 18.21 23.12 28.01
C ILE A 53 18.07 23.80 26.65
N VAL A 54 16.82 23.83 26.13
CA VAL A 54 16.47 24.43 24.84
C VAL A 54 15.18 25.23 24.95
N HIS A 55 14.87 26.08 23.97
CA HIS A 55 13.56 26.71 23.90
C HIS A 55 12.46 25.64 23.72
N ARG A 56 11.33 25.82 24.40
CA ARG A 56 10.17 24.88 24.29
C ARG A 56 9.77 24.62 22.84
N HIS A 57 9.71 25.63 21.98
CA HIS A 57 9.31 25.45 20.60
C HIS A 57 10.33 24.63 19.78
N CYS A 58 11.64 24.77 20.10
CA CYS A 58 12.70 23.99 19.48
C CYS A 58 12.59 22.50 19.87
N ASN A 59 12.35 22.22 21.16
CA ASN A 59 12.16 20.89 21.68
C ASN A 59 10.95 20.21 21.02
N ARG A 60 9.80 20.89 20.97
CA ARG A 60 8.57 20.36 20.39
C ARG A 60 8.68 20.13 18.88
N LYS A 61 9.35 21.03 18.16
CA LYS A 61 9.61 20.89 16.72
C LYS A 61 10.48 19.66 16.44
N ALA A 62 11.54 19.47 17.21
CA ALA A 62 12.43 18.32 17.10
C ALA A 62 11.69 17.01 17.41
N GLY A 63 10.97 16.95 18.54
CA GLY A 63 10.17 15.77 18.91
C GLY A 63 9.10 15.41 17.87
N GLY A 64 8.46 16.42 17.26
CA GLY A 64 7.51 16.21 16.17
C GLY A 64 8.15 15.59 14.92
N ASN A 65 9.35 16.01 14.57
CA ASN A 65 10.11 15.47 13.43
C ASN A 65 10.55 14.01 13.68
N VAL A 66 11.05 13.71 14.88
CA VAL A 66 11.42 12.33 15.27
C VAL A 66 10.19 11.42 15.28
N GLY A 67 9.06 11.89 15.82
CA GLY A 67 7.81 11.14 15.79
C GLY A 67 7.33 10.83 14.38
N LYS A 68 7.39 11.80 13.46
CA LYS A 68 7.08 11.61 12.04
C LYS A 68 8.01 10.59 11.38
N ALA A 69 9.33 10.71 11.60
CA ALA A 69 10.30 9.78 11.04
C ALA A 69 10.08 8.34 11.53
N ARG A 70 9.82 8.14 12.83
CA ARG A 70 9.48 6.84 13.40
C ARG A 70 8.20 6.26 12.82
N LEU A 71 7.15 7.08 12.63
CA LEU A 71 5.90 6.64 12.02
C LEU A 71 6.11 6.22 10.56
N ILE A 72 6.90 6.98 9.79
CA ILE A 72 7.25 6.64 8.41
C ILE A 72 8.05 5.34 8.36
N ALA A 73 9.08 5.20 9.23
CA ALA A 73 9.88 3.98 9.30
C ALA A 73 9.04 2.76 9.68
N LYS A 74 8.13 2.88 10.66
CA LYS A 74 7.19 1.83 11.03
C LYS A 74 6.29 1.44 9.87
N LYS A 75 5.66 2.42 9.19
CA LYS A 75 4.81 2.16 8.01
C LYS A 75 5.59 1.46 6.90
N LYS A 76 6.86 1.86 6.66
CA LYS A 76 7.73 1.22 5.68
C LYS A 76 8.07 -0.22 6.06
N ALA A 77 8.36 -0.48 7.34
CA ALA A 77 8.64 -1.83 7.85
C ALA A 77 7.40 -2.73 7.79
N ASP A 78 6.23 -2.24 8.19
CA ASP A 78 4.96 -2.96 8.11
C ASP A 78 4.60 -3.30 6.66
N LYS A 79 4.85 -2.37 5.73
CA LYS A 79 4.65 -2.56 4.30
C LYS A 79 5.61 -3.62 3.73
N ALA A 80 6.91 -3.54 4.08
CA ALA A 80 7.90 -4.52 3.66
C ALA A 80 7.56 -5.93 4.17
N ARG A 81 7.06 -6.03 5.41
CA ARG A 81 6.61 -7.30 6.01
C ARG A 81 5.38 -7.87 5.28
N LYS A 82 4.44 -7.02 4.86
CA LYS A 82 3.23 -7.43 4.12
C LYS A 82 3.59 -8.14 2.81
N TRP A 83 4.63 -7.66 2.11
CA TRP A 83 5.04 -8.18 0.80
C TRP A 83 6.20 -9.18 0.86
N MET A 84 6.64 -9.56 2.07
CA MET A 84 7.73 -10.51 2.25
C MET A 84 7.36 -11.87 1.66
N GLY A 85 8.30 -12.47 0.94
CA GLY A 85 8.12 -13.79 0.32
C GLY A 85 7.35 -13.78 -1.00
N ILE A 86 6.88 -12.63 -1.52
CA ILE A 86 6.30 -12.59 -2.86
C ILE A 86 7.41 -12.80 -3.89
N THR A 87 7.27 -13.86 -4.68
CA THR A 87 8.25 -14.25 -5.73
C THR A 87 7.85 -13.77 -7.11
N ALA A 88 6.57 -13.58 -7.34
CA ALA A 88 6.00 -13.04 -8.57
C ALA A 88 4.62 -12.48 -8.30
N CYS A 89 4.24 -11.43 -9.01
CA CYS A 89 2.87 -10.94 -9.00
C CYS A 89 2.43 -10.37 -10.35
N ALA A 90 1.13 -10.19 -10.50
CA ALA A 90 0.54 -9.40 -11.57
C ALA A 90 -0.47 -8.41 -10.97
N ILE A 91 -0.66 -7.30 -11.66
CA ILE A 91 -1.61 -6.25 -11.31
C ILE A 91 -2.76 -6.32 -12.32
N GLY A 92 -3.99 -6.31 -11.84
CA GLY A 92 -5.19 -6.11 -12.66
C GLY A 92 -5.81 -4.76 -12.35
N VAL A 93 -6.32 -4.08 -13.34
CA VAL A 93 -6.91 -2.76 -13.17
C VAL A 93 -8.32 -2.74 -13.74
N GLU A 94 -9.27 -2.23 -12.96
CA GLU A 94 -10.65 -2.00 -13.40
C GLU A 94 -11.11 -0.62 -12.95
N ILE A 95 -11.95 0.01 -13.74
CA ILE A 95 -12.64 1.25 -13.41
C ILE A 95 -14.14 0.94 -13.33
N SER A 96 -14.80 1.43 -12.28
CA SER A 96 -16.26 1.27 -12.10
C SER A 96 -17.04 1.81 -13.31
N GLU A 97 -18.25 1.29 -13.55
CA GLU A 97 -19.07 1.67 -14.72
C GLU A 97 -19.35 3.16 -14.75
N ASP A 98 -19.58 3.78 -13.59
CA ASP A 98 -19.78 5.23 -13.42
C ASP A 98 -18.49 6.05 -13.43
N ARG A 99 -17.32 5.39 -13.52
CA ARG A 99 -15.98 5.96 -13.50
C ARG A 99 -15.61 6.72 -12.21
N LEU A 100 -16.35 6.52 -11.14
CA LEU A 100 -16.08 7.16 -9.85
C LEU A 100 -14.93 6.49 -9.10
N HIS A 101 -14.64 5.22 -9.40
CA HIS A 101 -13.60 4.48 -8.68
C HIS A 101 -12.67 3.71 -9.62
N THR A 102 -11.40 3.62 -9.23
CA THR A 102 -10.41 2.75 -9.87
C THR A 102 -9.93 1.70 -8.87
N SER A 103 -10.08 0.44 -9.23
CA SER A 103 -9.63 -0.72 -8.48
C SER A 103 -8.29 -1.22 -9.04
N ILE A 104 -7.27 -1.30 -8.19
CA ILE A 104 -5.97 -1.88 -8.51
C ILE A 104 -5.83 -3.16 -7.69
N GLY A 105 -5.99 -4.30 -8.34
CA GLY A 105 -5.89 -5.62 -7.74
C GLY A 105 -4.54 -6.26 -8.00
N MET A 106 -4.12 -7.17 -7.13
CA MET A 106 -2.92 -7.99 -7.29
C MET A 106 -3.28 -9.46 -7.15
N ALA A 107 -2.60 -10.29 -7.91
CA ALA A 107 -2.44 -11.71 -7.61
C ALA A 107 -0.94 -12.03 -7.53
N ALA A 108 -0.53 -12.83 -6.56
CA ALA A 108 0.87 -13.10 -6.28
C ALA A 108 1.12 -14.55 -5.88
N TYR A 109 2.29 -15.08 -6.26
CA TYR A 109 2.84 -16.28 -5.65
C TYR A 109 3.75 -15.91 -4.49
N ARG A 110 3.65 -16.67 -3.40
CA ARG A 110 4.49 -16.48 -2.22
C ARG A 110 5.30 -17.74 -1.96
N ASP A 111 6.56 -17.54 -1.58
CA ASP A 111 7.48 -18.65 -1.29
C ASP A 111 6.94 -19.56 -0.19
N GLY A 112 7.02 -20.88 -0.41
CA GLY A 112 6.52 -21.89 0.53
C GLY A 112 5.00 -21.98 0.64
N GLU A 113 4.22 -21.25 -0.18
CA GLU A 113 2.77 -21.29 -0.15
C GLU A 113 2.20 -21.87 -1.46
N ASP A 114 1.21 -22.77 -1.33
CA ASP A 114 0.45 -23.27 -2.48
C ASP A 114 -0.68 -22.29 -2.85
N GLY A 115 -0.97 -22.20 -4.16
CA GLY A 115 -1.98 -21.32 -4.70
C GLY A 115 -1.53 -19.86 -4.81
N ALA A 116 -2.48 -18.94 -4.92
CA ALA A 116 -2.24 -17.52 -5.12
C ALA A 116 -2.82 -16.67 -4.00
N LEU A 117 -2.08 -15.64 -3.61
CA LEU A 117 -2.60 -14.55 -2.80
C LEU A 117 -3.24 -13.52 -3.72
N VAL A 118 -4.49 -13.14 -3.47
CA VAL A 118 -5.14 -12.00 -4.13
C VAL A 118 -5.37 -10.87 -3.14
N GLU A 119 -5.17 -9.64 -3.59
CA GLU A 119 -5.28 -8.46 -2.74
C GLU A 119 -5.76 -7.25 -3.54
N LEU A 120 -6.58 -6.40 -2.94
CA LEU A 120 -6.84 -5.07 -3.46
C LEU A 120 -5.74 -4.13 -2.96
N LEU A 121 -4.86 -3.70 -3.86
CA LEU A 121 -3.74 -2.81 -3.54
C LEU A 121 -4.19 -1.36 -3.32
N ALA A 122 -5.18 -0.93 -4.10
CA ALA A 122 -5.78 0.39 -3.99
C ALA A 122 -7.22 0.40 -4.52
N TYR A 123 -8.02 1.26 -3.90
CA TYR A 123 -9.35 1.66 -4.36
C TYR A 123 -9.36 3.17 -4.36
N LEU A 124 -9.30 3.77 -5.54
CA LEU A 124 -9.04 5.20 -5.74
C LEU A 124 -10.32 5.90 -6.14
N ASP A 125 -10.50 7.12 -5.68
CA ASP A 125 -11.55 8.02 -6.17
C ASP A 125 -11.14 8.57 -7.54
N GLY A 126 -11.98 8.32 -8.56
CA GLY A 126 -11.72 8.68 -9.94
C GLY A 126 -10.57 7.91 -10.59
N THR A 127 -9.94 8.52 -11.59
CA THR A 127 -8.93 7.88 -12.45
C THR A 127 -7.59 8.63 -12.47
N GLN A 128 -7.52 9.84 -11.91
CA GLN A 128 -6.40 10.77 -12.10
C GLN A 128 -5.07 10.27 -11.51
N SER A 129 -5.13 9.61 -10.35
CA SER A 129 -3.92 9.08 -9.70
C SER A 129 -3.53 7.67 -10.15
N ALA A 130 -4.40 6.99 -10.91
CA ALA A 130 -4.28 5.56 -11.21
C ALA A 130 -2.93 5.17 -11.85
N VAL A 131 -2.47 5.94 -12.84
CA VAL A 131 -1.18 5.66 -13.52
C VAL A 131 -0.01 5.76 -12.53
N GLY A 132 0.01 6.79 -11.70
CA GLY A 132 1.04 7.00 -10.67
C GLY A 132 1.03 5.89 -9.60
N ASP A 133 -0.16 5.48 -9.16
CA ASP A 133 -0.32 4.39 -8.19
C ASP A 133 0.13 3.03 -8.77
N ILE A 134 -0.24 2.72 -10.03
CA ILE A 134 0.19 1.50 -10.72
C ILE A 134 1.72 1.50 -10.87
N TRP A 135 2.31 2.62 -11.30
CA TRP A 135 3.75 2.78 -11.45
C TRP A 135 4.48 2.54 -10.12
N ALA A 136 4.02 3.17 -9.03
CA ALA A 136 4.60 3.01 -7.71
C ALA A 136 4.56 1.54 -7.21
N ARG A 137 3.47 0.81 -7.53
CA ARG A 137 3.37 -0.63 -7.19
C ARG A 137 4.29 -1.48 -8.04
N ALA A 138 4.45 -1.16 -9.33
CA ALA A 138 5.35 -1.87 -10.22
C ALA A 138 6.82 -1.73 -9.82
N GLU A 139 7.21 -0.60 -9.21
CA GLU A 139 8.55 -0.41 -8.65
C GLU A 139 8.78 -1.15 -7.32
N GLU A 140 7.72 -1.39 -6.55
CA GLU A 140 7.82 -1.98 -5.21
C GLU A 140 7.70 -3.51 -5.19
N LEU A 141 7.09 -4.10 -6.21
CA LEU A 141 6.70 -5.50 -6.27
C LEU A 141 7.35 -6.19 -7.49
N PRO A 142 7.59 -7.50 -7.44
CA PRO A 142 8.09 -8.28 -8.58
C PRO A 142 6.98 -8.49 -9.63
N VAL A 143 6.50 -7.38 -10.23
CA VAL A 143 5.39 -7.40 -11.19
C VAL A 143 5.84 -7.97 -12.52
N ARG A 144 5.16 -9.02 -12.98
CA ARG A 144 5.36 -9.66 -14.29
C ARG A 144 4.37 -9.20 -15.35
N ALA A 145 3.17 -8.81 -14.93
CA ALA A 145 2.11 -8.35 -15.82
C ALA A 145 1.27 -7.25 -15.17
N ILE A 146 0.81 -6.32 -16.01
CA ILE A 146 -0.24 -5.34 -15.70
C ILE A 146 -1.36 -5.59 -16.69
N VAL A 147 -2.54 -5.96 -16.20
CA VAL A 147 -3.66 -6.43 -17.02
C VAL A 147 -4.77 -5.41 -17.04
N ILE A 148 -5.16 -4.99 -18.25
CA ILE A 148 -6.30 -4.10 -18.49
C ILE A 148 -7.15 -4.69 -19.60
N ASP A 149 -8.43 -4.92 -19.34
CA ASP A 149 -9.39 -5.30 -20.38
C ASP A 149 -9.65 -4.09 -21.29
N PRO A 150 -9.26 -4.14 -22.59
CA PRO A 150 -9.43 -3.00 -23.51
C PRO A 150 -10.90 -2.69 -23.84
N ARG A 151 -11.84 -3.49 -23.33
CA ARG A 151 -13.30 -3.30 -23.49
C ARG A 151 -13.96 -2.84 -22.20
N SER A 152 -13.19 -2.55 -21.16
CA SER A 152 -13.67 -1.96 -19.91
C SER A 152 -13.45 -0.44 -19.86
N GLN A 153 -14.00 0.19 -18.85
CA GLN A 153 -13.75 1.61 -18.58
C GLN A 153 -12.26 1.90 -18.34
N ALA A 154 -11.49 0.90 -17.89
CA ALA A 154 -10.06 1.02 -17.65
C ALA A 154 -9.21 1.13 -18.94
N ALA A 155 -9.79 0.88 -20.11
CA ALA A 155 -9.09 1.02 -21.40
C ALA A 155 -8.46 2.42 -21.59
N THR A 156 -9.03 3.45 -20.99
CA THR A 156 -8.47 4.81 -21.03
C THR A 156 -7.11 4.96 -20.37
N LEU A 157 -6.70 4.00 -19.52
CA LEU A 157 -5.38 3.98 -18.87
C LEU A 157 -4.29 3.32 -19.74
N ILE A 158 -4.64 2.58 -20.79
CA ILE A 158 -3.68 1.84 -21.62
C ILE A 158 -2.63 2.80 -22.20
N ARG A 159 -3.08 3.81 -22.92
CA ARG A 159 -2.16 4.77 -23.56
C ARG A 159 -1.29 5.55 -22.57
N PRO A 160 -1.79 6.07 -21.44
CA PRO A 160 -0.96 6.66 -20.38
C PRO A 160 0.10 5.71 -19.81
N LEU A 161 -0.23 4.42 -19.61
CA LEU A 161 0.72 3.42 -19.10
C LEU A 161 1.81 3.06 -20.13
N GLU A 162 1.46 2.98 -21.42
CA GLU A 162 2.44 2.83 -22.51
C GLU A 162 3.42 4.01 -22.54
N LEU A 163 2.91 5.24 -22.43
CA LEU A 163 3.74 6.46 -22.38
C LEU A 163 4.66 6.48 -21.15
N ALA A 164 4.19 5.95 -20.02
CA ALA A 164 4.98 5.76 -18.81
C ALA A 164 6.02 4.62 -18.94
N LYS A 165 6.06 3.90 -20.09
CA LYS A 165 6.98 2.80 -20.39
C LYS A 165 6.94 1.66 -19.37
N LEU A 166 5.80 1.43 -18.76
CA LEU A 166 5.61 0.28 -17.87
C LEU A 166 5.68 -1.02 -18.67
N LYS A 167 6.48 -1.97 -18.15
CA LYS A 167 6.67 -3.27 -18.78
C LYS A 167 5.54 -4.22 -18.40
N GLY A 168 5.29 -5.21 -19.28
CA GLY A 168 4.35 -6.30 -18.97
C GLY A 168 2.88 -5.91 -19.09
N LEU A 169 2.53 -4.84 -19.83
CA LEU A 169 1.13 -4.50 -20.10
C LEU A 169 0.50 -5.57 -20.98
N LEU A 170 -0.58 -6.21 -20.48
CA LEU A 170 -1.35 -7.25 -21.17
C LEU A 170 -2.79 -6.79 -21.36
N GLN A 171 -3.32 -7.04 -22.53
CA GLN A 171 -4.68 -6.72 -22.92
C GLN A 171 -5.42 -8.03 -23.27
N PRO A 172 -6.25 -8.57 -22.35
CA PRO A 172 -6.95 -9.84 -22.60
C PRO A 172 -7.96 -9.71 -23.73
N THR A 173 -8.10 -10.75 -24.53
CA THR A 173 -9.22 -10.92 -25.46
C THR A 173 -10.53 -11.23 -24.72
N THR A 174 -11.67 -11.21 -25.40
CA THR A 174 -12.96 -11.62 -24.80
C THR A 174 -12.89 -13.05 -24.25
N SER A 175 -12.24 -13.94 -25.00
CA SER A 175 -12.04 -15.34 -24.60
C SER A 175 -11.19 -15.42 -23.33
N ASP A 176 -10.13 -14.63 -23.25
CA ASP A 176 -9.26 -14.60 -22.06
C ASP A 176 -10.01 -14.15 -20.81
N VAL A 177 -10.90 -13.14 -20.92
CA VAL A 177 -11.72 -12.68 -19.79
C VAL A 177 -12.67 -13.77 -19.29
N VAL A 178 -13.26 -14.54 -20.21
CA VAL A 178 -14.11 -15.68 -19.85
C VAL A 178 -13.28 -16.78 -19.18
N VAL A 179 -12.11 -17.11 -19.72
CA VAL A 179 -11.19 -18.09 -19.13
C VAL A 179 -10.70 -17.62 -17.76
N ALA A 180 -10.35 -16.33 -17.63
CA ALA A 180 -9.94 -15.75 -16.36
C ALA A 180 -11.00 -15.91 -15.26
N HIS A 181 -12.26 -15.63 -15.60
CA HIS A 181 -13.38 -15.77 -14.68
C HIS A 181 -13.61 -17.24 -14.27
N GLY A 182 -13.71 -18.16 -15.25
CA GLY A 182 -13.94 -19.58 -14.95
C GLY A 182 -12.84 -20.14 -14.07
N ARG A 183 -11.59 -19.90 -14.45
CA ARG A 183 -10.45 -20.38 -13.68
C ARG A 183 -10.33 -19.74 -12.28
N PHE A 184 -10.72 -18.48 -12.11
CA PHE A 184 -10.81 -17.86 -10.79
C PHE A 184 -11.77 -18.62 -9.88
N LEU A 185 -12.93 -19.01 -10.39
CA LEU A 185 -13.92 -19.81 -9.64
C LEU A 185 -13.39 -21.21 -9.31
N ASP A 186 -12.70 -21.88 -10.25
CA ASP A 186 -12.10 -23.20 -10.02
C ASP A 186 -11.02 -23.14 -8.93
N GLU A 187 -10.14 -22.14 -8.97
CA GLU A 187 -9.10 -21.95 -7.96
C GLU A 187 -9.69 -21.61 -6.58
N LEU A 188 -10.78 -20.83 -6.57
CA LEU A 188 -11.51 -20.51 -5.34
C LEU A 188 -12.17 -21.76 -4.75
N ALA A 189 -12.86 -22.55 -5.57
CA ALA A 189 -13.49 -23.81 -5.14
C ALA A 189 -12.47 -24.84 -4.63
N ALA A 190 -11.27 -24.84 -5.20
CA ALA A 190 -10.18 -25.70 -4.77
C ALA A 190 -9.42 -25.17 -3.51
N GLY A 191 -9.82 -24.03 -2.95
CA GLY A 191 -9.17 -23.43 -1.79
C GLY A 191 -7.75 -22.89 -2.07
N ARG A 192 -7.40 -22.67 -3.34
CA ARG A 192 -6.07 -22.20 -3.76
C ARG A 192 -5.98 -20.69 -3.91
N ILE A 193 -7.03 -19.93 -3.54
CA ILE A 193 -7.01 -18.48 -3.45
C ILE A 193 -7.05 -18.07 -1.99
N ARG A 194 -6.10 -17.22 -1.58
CA ARG A 194 -6.06 -16.55 -0.28
C ARG A 194 -6.17 -15.05 -0.47
N HIS A 195 -6.73 -14.36 0.51
CA HIS A 195 -6.83 -12.90 0.53
C HIS A 195 -6.59 -12.35 1.95
N VAL A 196 -6.33 -11.05 2.07
CA VAL A 196 -6.02 -10.37 3.34
C VAL A 196 -7.20 -9.58 3.91
N ASP A 197 -8.41 -10.00 3.62
CA ASP A 197 -9.64 -9.47 4.22
C ASP A 197 -9.87 -7.95 3.96
N HIS A 198 -9.66 -7.51 2.71
CA HIS A 198 -9.91 -6.13 2.34
C HIS A 198 -11.42 -5.83 2.24
N PRO A 199 -11.97 -4.82 2.97
CA PRO A 199 -13.41 -4.57 3.03
C PRO A 199 -14.11 -4.41 1.67
N ARG A 200 -13.51 -3.64 0.74
CA ARG A 200 -14.06 -3.42 -0.60
C ARG A 200 -14.04 -4.68 -1.47
N LEU A 201 -13.01 -5.52 -1.33
CA LEU A 201 -12.98 -6.80 -2.04
C LEU A 201 -14.04 -7.76 -1.49
N ASN A 202 -14.23 -7.80 -0.17
CA ASN A 202 -15.26 -8.59 0.46
C ASN A 202 -16.67 -8.15 0.05
N GLU A 203 -16.92 -6.84 -0.01
CA GLU A 203 -18.18 -6.26 -0.48
C GLU A 203 -18.46 -6.68 -1.92
N ALA A 204 -17.48 -6.49 -2.83
CA ALA A 204 -17.59 -6.90 -4.22
C ALA A 204 -17.80 -8.42 -4.38
N ALA A 205 -17.13 -9.25 -3.57
CA ALA A 205 -17.28 -10.71 -3.61
C ALA A 205 -18.67 -11.18 -3.14
N ARG A 206 -19.25 -10.54 -2.12
CA ARG A 206 -20.60 -10.86 -1.63
C ARG A 206 -21.71 -10.43 -2.56
N ALA A 207 -21.55 -9.28 -3.23
CA ALA A 207 -22.54 -8.69 -4.11
C ALA A 207 -22.36 -9.08 -5.58
N GLY A 208 -21.21 -9.67 -5.93
CA GLY A 208 -20.84 -9.99 -7.30
C GLY A 208 -21.86 -10.92 -7.96
N THR A 209 -22.45 -10.45 -9.07
CA THR A 209 -23.30 -11.26 -9.95
C THR A 209 -22.57 -11.57 -11.24
N GLN A 210 -23.04 -12.58 -11.93
CA GLN A 210 -22.48 -13.03 -13.19
C GLN A 210 -23.40 -12.66 -14.35
N ARG A 211 -22.80 -12.35 -15.51
CA ARG A 211 -23.52 -12.15 -16.76
C ARG A 211 -22.92 -13.01 -17.86
N ARG A 212 -23.70 -13.31 -18.90
CA ARG A 212 -23.19 -14.00 -20.09
C ARG A 212 -22.34 -13.06 -20.97
N LEU A 213 -21.19 -13.58 -21.38
CA LEU A 213 -20.30 -12.94 -22.34
C LEU A 213 -19.82 -14.03 -23.31
N SER A 214 -20.11 -13.90 -24.61
CA SER A 214 -19.67 -14.86 -25.64
C SER A 214 -19.99 -16.34 -25.31
N GLY A 215 -21.18 -16.58 -24.75
CA GLY A 215 -21.64 -17.93 -24.41
C GLY A 215 -21.24 -18.48 -23.04
N ALA A 216 -20.36 -17.79 -22.33
CA ALA A 216 -19.90 -18.17 -20.98
C ALA A 216 -20.17 -17.08 -19.93
N GLN A 217 -19.78 -17.33 -18.71
CA GLN A 217 -20.01 -16.41 -17.57
C GLN A 217 -18.81 -15.47 -17.35
N THR A 218 -19.09 -14.25 -16.87
CA THR A 218 -18.11 -13.31 -16.34
C THR A 218 -18.77 -12.42 -15.27
N TRP A 219 -17.99 -11.63 -14.54
CA TRP A 219 -18.55 -10.67 -13.58
C TRP A 219 -19.42 -9.62 -14.28
N ASP A 220 -20.57 -9.31 -13.69
CA ASP A 220 -21.45 -8.26 -14.21
C ASP A 220 -21.01 -6.89 -13.71
N ARG A 221 -20.31 -6.13 -14.56
CA ARG A 221 -19.85 -4.77 -14.26
C ARG A 221 -20.97 -3.75 -14.05
N ARG A 222 -22.22 -4.08 -14.43
CA ARG A 222 -23.42 -3.24 -14.24
C ARG A 222 -24.11 -3.53 -12.91
N ASN A 223 -23.48 -4.32 -12.05
CA ASN A 223 -24.00 -4.61 -10.72
C ASN A 223 -24.16 -3.28 -9.95
N PRO A 224 -25.23 -3.07 -9.14
CA PRO A 224 -25.41 -1.87 -8.32
C PRO A 224 -24.28 -1.63 -7.30
N VAL A 225 -23.62 -2.71 -6.86
CA VAL A 225 -22.41 -2.63 -6.05
C VAL A 225 -21.20 -2.72 -6.99
N ASP A 226 -20.20 -1.88 -6.76
CA ASP A 226 -18.99 -1.90 -7.58
C ASP A 226 -18.23 -3.24 -7.45
N VAL A 227 -18.24 -4.01 -8.52
CA VAL A 227 -17.51 -5.26 -8.65
C VAL A 227 -16.09 -5.07 -9.23
N GLY A 228 -15.66 -3.84 -9.41
CA GLY A 228 -14.31 -3.49 -9.89
C GLY A 228 -13.20 -4.17 -9.08
N PRO A 229 -13.24 -4.17 -7.73
CA PRO A 229 -12.26 -4.89 -6.91
C PRO A 229 -12.14 -6.38 -7.27
N LEU A 230 -13.28 -7.07 -7.43
CA LEU A 230 -13.31 -8.49 -7.77
C LEU A 230 -12.82 -8.75 -9.19
N THR A 231 -13.23 -7.89 -10.14
CA THR A 231 -12.77 -7.96 -11.53
C THR A 231 -11.27 -7.74 -11.63
N ALA A 232 -10.74 -6.75 -10.91
CA ALA A 232 -9.32 -6.42 -10.90
C ALA A 232 -8.45 -7.59 -10.40
N VAL A 233 -8.83 -8.24 -9.28
CA VAL A 233 -8.07 -9.41 -8.79
C VAL A 233 -8.21 -10.63 -9.69
N THR A 234 -9.35 -10.81 -10.37
CA THR A 234 -9.55 -11.87 -11.37
C THR A 234 -8.63 -11.69 -12.57
N LEU A 235 -8.54 -10.46 -13.09
CA LEU A 235 -7.61 -10.11 -14.18
C LEU A 235 -6.14 -10.25 -13.74
N ALA A 236 -5.81 -9.83 -12.51
CA ALA A 236 -4.48 -10.02 -11.96
C ALA A 236 -4.10 -11.50 -11.90
N LEU A 237 -4.99 -12.36 -11.44
CA LEU A 237 -4.75 -13.80 -11.36
C LEU A 237 -4.52 -14.41 -12.74
N TRP A 238 -5.31 -14.02 -13.75
CA TRP A 238 -5.09 -14.43 -15.13
C TRP A 238 -3.71 -13.96 -15.63
N GLY A 239 -3.36 -12.70 -15.40
CA GLY A 239 -2.05 -12.14 -15.78
C GLY A 239 -0.88 -12.91 -15.16
N LEU A 240 -1.02 -13.31 -13.88
CA LEU A 240 -0.01 -14.12 -13.19
C LEU A 240 0.18 -15.52 -13.85
N TRP A 241 -0.89 -16.11 -14.37
CA TRP A 241 -0.81 -17.40 -15.05
C TRP A 241 -0.20 -17.32 -16.45
N VAL A 242 -0.51 -16.27 -17.22
CA VAL A 242 -0.05 -16.16 -18.60
C VAL A 242 1.32 -15.50 -18.73
N ALA A 243 1.71 -14.68 -17.73
CA ALA A 243 3.01 -14.03 -17.73
C ALA A 243 4.17 -15.03 -17.74
N PRO A 244 5.27 -14.72 -18.44
CA PRO A 244 6.44 -15.58 -18.46
C PRO A 244 7.12 -15.66 -17.08
N GLY A 245 7.72 -16.80 -16.79
CA GLY A 245 8.51 -17.04 -15.58
C GLY A 245 8.07 -18.29 -14.81
N PRO A 246 8.81 -18.65 -13.75
CA PRO A 246 8.54 -19.86 -12.96
C PRO A 246 7.17 -19.77 -12.30
N LYS A 247 6.44 -20.89 -12.36
CA LYS A 247 5.15 -21.09 -11.68
C LYS A 247 5.35 -22.06 -10.52
N PRO A 248 4.60 -21.94 -9.43
CA PRO A 248 4.65 -22.94 -8.38
C PRO A 248 4.29 -24.31 -8.95
N PRO A 249 4.82 -25.41 -8.40
CA PRO A 249 4.42 -26.75 -8.80
C PRO A 249 2.90 -26.90 -8.62
N LEU A 250 2.22 -27.41 -9.64
CA LEU A 250 0.82 -27.78 -9.52
C LEU A 250 0.75 -29.02 -8.62
N THR A 251 0.24 -28.88 -7.42
CA THR A 251 -0.15 -30.03 -6.61
C THR A 251 -1.38 -30.64 -7.27
N VAL A 252 -1.19 -31.73 -8.02
CA VAL A 252 -2.30 -32.55 -8.53
C VAL A 252 -2.86 -33.30 -7.34
N LEU A 253 -4.09 -33.03 -6.96
CA LEU A 253 -4.85 -33.80 -5.98
C LEU A 253 -5.34 -35.09 -6.61
#